data_e86d4991b1b63c864a7ae0fc7d41e3c5
#
_entry.id   e86d4991b1b63c864a7ae0fc7d41e3c5
#
_cell.length_a   1.000
_cell.length_b   1.000
_cell.length_c   1.000
_cell.angle_alpha   90.00
_cell.angle_beta   90.00
_cell.angle_gamma   90.00
#
_symmetry.space_group_name_H-M   'P 1'
#
loop_
_entity.id
_entity.type
_entity.pdbx_description
1 polymer ?
#
loop_
_entity_poly.entity_id
_entity_poly.type
_entity_poly.pdbx_seq_one_letter_code
_entity_poly.pdbx_strand_id
1 'polypeptide(L)'
;MLFRSGNADVIVECSPTNLQTGEPATGYIQLAMRSGRHVVTANKGPVALHYNALAALARAQRVTLGVEGTVMGGTPALRLGSELLQGAGISACAGILNGTTNYILTRMEAGATYPAALAEAQALGYAEADPAGDVEGHDAACKLVITFESVCQVEPSAVISDLIQSPGGAKQKTLN
;
A
#
# COMPACT_ATOMS: atom_id res chain seq x y z
N MET A 1 -19.24 15.38 -7.24
CA MET A 1 -20.59 15.59 -6.66
C MET A 1 -21.47 14.34 -6.70
N LEU A 2 -20.87 13.17 -6.88
CA LEU A 2 -21.56 11.88 -7.01
C LEU A 2 -22.13 11.32 -5.69
N PHE A 3 -21.73 11.86 -4.54
CA PHE A 3 -22.08 11.28 -3.24
C PHE A 3 -23.38 11.83 -2.61
N ARG A 4 -23.99 12.86 -3.17
CA ARG A 4 -25.15 13.52 -2.56
C ARG A 4 -26.52 12.95 -2.94
N SER A 5 -26.62 12.14 -3.99
CA SER A 5 -27.91 11.69 -4.54
C SER A 5 -28.05 10.18 -4.73
N GLY A 6 -27.06 9.38 -4.37
CA GLY A 6 -27.12 7.93 -4.55
C GLY A 6 -27.57 7.19 -3.29
N ASN A 7 -28.41 6.17 -3.46
CA ASN A 7 -28.78 5.19 -2.42
C ASN A 7 -27.69 4.11 -2.25
N ALA A 8 -26.41 4.47 -2.35
CA ALA A 8 -25.31 3.52 -2.19
C ALA A 8 -24.91 3.44 -0.71
N ASP A 9 -24.81 2.26 -0.16
CA ASP A 9 -24.30 2.02 1.20
C ASP A 9 -22.77 1.91 1.23
N VAL A 10 -22.16 1.51 0.12
CA VAL A 10 -20.74 1.31 -0.04
C VAL A 10 -20.20 2.16 -1.20
N ILE A 11 -19.14 2.88 -0.95
CA ILE A 11 -18.39 3.63 -1.97
C ILE A 11 -17.09 2.90 -2.25
N VAL A 12 -16.83 2.63 -3.54
CA VAL A 12 -15.54 2.11 -4.00
C VAL A 12 -14.72 3.28 -4.54
N GLU A 13 -13.61 3.56 -3.89
CA GLU A 13 -12.67 4.60 -4.29
C GLU A 13 -11.54 3.97 -5.09
N CYS A 14 -11.35 4.40 -6.35
CA CYS A 14 -10.32 3.92 -7.27
C CYS A 14 -9.82 5.06 -8.18
N SER A 15 -9.72 6.26 -7.66
CA SER A 15 -9.12 7.40 -8.37
C SER A 15 -7.60 7.26 -8.46
N PRO A 16 -6.91 8.06 -9.28
CA PRO A 16 -5.47 8.01 -9.40
C PRO A 16 -4.75 8.20 -8.06
N THR A 17 -3.70 7.42 -7.84
CA THR A 17 -2.89 7.47 -6.62
C THR A 17 -2.01 8.72 -6.61
N ASN A 18 -2.02 9.45 -5.49
CA ASN A 18 -1.10 10.52 -5.18
C ASN A 18 -0.36 10.17 -3.87
N LEU A 19 0.92 9.81 -3.97
CA LEU A 19 1.73 9.41 -2.82
C LEU A 19 2.32 10.60 -2.04
N GLN A 20 2.17 11.83 -2.52
CA GLN A 20 2.66 13.02 -1.84
C GLN A 20 1.64 13.60 -0.85
N THR A 21 0.37 13.58 -1.23
CA THR A 21 -0.69 14.22 -0.43
C THR A 21 -1.86 13.31 -0.10
N GLY A 22 -2.01 12.20 -0.82
CA GLY A 22 -3.20 11.34 -0.75
C GLY A 22 -4.45 11.96 -1.38
N GLU A 23 -4.37 13.19 -1.88
CA GLU A 23 -5.53 13.92 -2.43
C GLU A 23 -5.65 13.72 -3.96
N PRO A 24 -6.85 13.78 -4.50
CA PRO A 24 -8.14 14.10 -3.86
C PRO A 24 -8.84 12.89 -3.18
N ALA A 25 -8.24 11.70 -3.24
CA ALA A 25 -8.85 10.46 -2.75
C ALA A 25 -9.15 10.50 -1.25
N THR A 26 -8.26 11.06 -0.43
CA THR A 26 -8.48 11.24 1.02
C THR A 26 -9.76 12.04 1.30
N GLY A 27 -9.96 13.15 0.59
CA GLY A 27 -11.16 13.97 0.71
C GLY A 27 -12.44 13.22 0.31
N TYR A 28 -12.38 12.39 -0.74
CA TYR A 28 -13.51 11.56 -1.16
C TYR A 28 -13.88 10.51 -0.11
N ILE A 29 -12.89 9.80 0.42
CA ILE A 29 -13.06 8.80 1.48
C ILE A 29 -13.69 9.44 2.73
N GLN A 30 -13.15 10.58 3.18
CA GLN A 30 -13.67 11.29 4.35
C GLN A 30 -15.11 11.76 4.15
N LEU A 31 -15.43 12.31 2.98
CA LEU A 31 -16.78 12.75 2.65
C LEU A 31 -17.78 11.59 2.67
N ALA A 32 -17.42 10.46 2.06
CA ALA A 32 -18.24 9.27 2.05
C ALA A 32 -18.52 8.77 3.48
N MET A 33 -17.49 8.62 4.31
CA MET A 33 -17.63 8.15 5.69
C MET A 33 -18.45 9.11 6.55
N ARG A 34 -18.23 10.44 6.43
CA ARG A 34 -19.05 11.44 7.13
C ARG A 34 -20.52 11.44 6.68
N SER A 35 -20.80 10.91 5.50
CA SER A 35 -22.16 10.71 4.99
C SER A 35 -22.76 9.35 5.41
N GLY A 36 -22.12 8.64 6.35
CA GLY A 36 -22.57 7.35 6.86
C GLY A 36 -22.40 6.18 5.89
N ARG A 37 -21.46 6.26 4.94
CA ARG A 37 -21.25 5.23 3.93
C ARG A 37 -19.97 4.45 4.21
N HIS A 38 -20.03 3.15 3.98
CA HIS A 38 -18.83 2.30 3.98
C HIS A 38 -17.94 2.65 2.80
N VAL A 39 -16.63 2.49 2.97
CA VAL A 39 -15.66 2.76 1.89
C VAL A 39 -14.76 1.56 1.69
N VAL A 40 -14.48 1.24 0.43
CA VAL A 40 -13.45 0.29 0.02
C VAL A 40 -12.51 1.01 -0.93
N THR A 41 -11.21 0.91 -0.70
CA THR A 41 -10.20 1.49 -1.58
C THR A 41 -9.01 0.55 -1.82
N ALA A 42 -8.46 0.59 -3.03
CA ALA A 42 -7.16 -0.01 -3.36
C ALA A 42 -6.08 1.08 -3.55
N ASN A 43 -6.42 2.34 -3.30
CA ASN A 43 -5.54 3.49 -3.48
C ASN A 43 -4.58 3.63 -2.30
N LYS A 44 -3.29 3.41 -2.56
CA LYS A 44 -2.25 3.44 -1.51
C LYS A 44 -2.03 4.84 -0.92
N GLY A 45 -2.19 5.91 -1.70
CA GLY A 45 -1.91 7.27 -1.24
C GLY A 45 -2.63 7.66 0.05
N PRO A 46 -3.97 7.69 0.06
CA PRO A 46 -4.72 8.02 1.27
C PRO A 46 -4.44 7.08 2.44
N VAL A 47 -4.23 5.78 2.15
CA VAL A 47 -4.02 4.79 3.22
C VAL A 47 -2.62 4.91 3.81
N ALA A 48 -1.56 5.01 2.99
CA ALA A 48 -0.19 5.14 3.47
C ALA A 48 0.08 6.47 4.23
N LEU A 49 -0.67 7.53 3.91
CA LEU A 49 -0.43 8.85 4.52
C LEU A 49 -1.38 9.18 5.67
N HIS A 50 -2.56 8.54 5.72
CA HIS A 50 -3.63 8.99 6.60
C HIS A 50 -4.42 7.84 7.25
N TYR A 51 -3.89 6.60 7.27
CA TYR A 51 -4.63 5.43 7.76
C TYR A 51 -5.24 5.64 9.14
N ASN A 52 -4.43 6.06 10.12
CA ASN A 52 -4.89 6.22 11.50
C ASN A 52 -6.04 7.23 11.63
N ALA A 53 -5.96 8.34 10.91
CA ALA A 53 -7.02 9.36 10.88
C ALA A 53 -8.29 8.83 10.19
N LEU A 54 -8.14 8.11 9.08
CA LEU A 54 -9.25 7.51 8.35
C LEU A 54 -9.92 6.39 9.16
N ALA A 55 -9.14 5.54 9.82
CA ALA A 55 -9.64 4.47 10.68
C ALA A 55 -10.38 5.04 11.91
N ALA A 56 -9.86 6.12 12.50
CA ALA A 56 -10.54 6.82 13.60
C ALA A 56 -11.88 7.42 13.14
N LEU A 57 -11.90 8.04 11.96
CA LEU A 57 -13.13 8.57 11.37
C LEU A 57 -14.16 7.46 11.08
N ALA A 58 -13.72 6.34 10.50
CA ALA A 58 -14.59 5.20 10.23
C ALA A 58 -15.26 4.68 11.53
N ARG A 59 -14.47 4.51 12.60
CA ARG A 59 -14.99 4.13 13.93
C ARG A 59 -16.00 5.15 14.46
N ALA A 60 -15.68 6.44 14.41
CA ALA A 60 -16.57 7.51 14.89
C ALA A 60 -17.90 7.55 14.13
N GLN A 61 -17.87 7.29 12.83
CA GLN A 61 -19.07 7.26 11.98
C GLN A 61 -19.77 5.89 11.95
N ARG A 62 -19.22 4.87 12.62
CA ARG A 62 -19.70 3.49 12.62
C ARG A 62 -19.82 2.89 11.22
N VAL A 63 -18.88 3.19 10.36
CA VAL A 63 -18.75 2.65 9.00
C VAL A 63 -17.45 1.87 8.85
N THR A 64 -17.36 1.06 7.81
CA THR A 64 -16.18 0.25 7.50
C THR A 64 -15.29 0.98 6.50
N LEU A 65 -13.97 0.92 6.72
CA LEU A 65 -12.95 1.27 5.76
C LEU A 65 -12.21 -0.01 5.34
N GLY A 66 -12.48 -0.50 4.13
CA GLY A 66 -11.80 -1.66 3.55
C GLY A 66 -10.59 -1.21 2.72
N VAL A 67 -9.40 -1.71 3.09
CA VAL A 67 -8.12 -1.31 2.47
C VAL A 67 -7.30 -2.50 1.94
N GLU A 68 -7.86 -3.71 1.98
CA GLU A 68 -7.14 -4.95 1.62
C GLU A 68 -6.43 -4.87 0.27
N GLY A 69 -7.08 -4.28 -0.74
CA GLY A 69 -6.52 -4.15 -2.09
C GLY A 69 -5.27 -3.27 -2.20
N THR A 70 -4.90 -2.53 -1.16
CA THR A 70 -3.72 -1.66 -1.17
C THR A 70 -2.40 -2.43 -1.03
N VAL A 71 -2.43 -3.61 -0.42
CA VAL A 71 -1.27 -4.48 -0.22
C VAL A 71 -1.55 -5.86 -0.78
N MET A 72 -0.70 -6.31 -1.72
CA MET A 72 -0.76 -7.63 -2.37
C MET A 72 -2.08 -7.93 -3.12
N GLY A 73 -2.84 -6.92 -3.51
CA GLY A 73 -4.03 -7.06 -4.35
C GLY A 73 -5.10 -7.96 -3.73
N GLY A 74 -5.39 -9.10 -4.37
CA GLY A 74 -6.41 -10.04 -3.90
C GLY A 74 -5.97 -11.00 -2.79
N THR A 75 -4.70 -10.96 -2.36
CA THR A 75 -4.22 -11.79 -1.24
C THR A 75 -4.64 -11.15 0.09
N PRO A 76 -5.34 -11.86 0.99
CA PRO A 76 -5.88 -11.30 2.22
C PRO A 76 -4.81 -11.12 3.31
N ALA A 77 -3.72 -10.40 2.98
CA ALA A 77 -2.56 -10.24 3.85
C ALA A 77 -2.84 -9.37 5.07
N LEU A 78 -3.53 -8.24 4.85
CA LEU A 78 -3.87 -7.32 5.94
C LEU A 78 -4.89 -7.94 6.89
N ARG A 79 -5.93 -8.59 6.37
CA ARG A 79 -6.93 -9.29 7.19
C ARG A 79 -6.35 -10.44 7.96
N LEU A 80 -5.43 -11.20 7.37
CA LEU A 80 -4.72 -12.26 8.10
C LEU A 80 -4.05 -11.69 9.35
N GLY A 81 -3.32 -10.61 9.21
CA GLY A 81 -2.62 -9.98 10.33
C GLY A 81 -3.56 -9.27 11.32
N SER A 82 -4.46 -8.43 10.84
CA SER A 82 -5.28 -7.56 11.68
C SER A 82 -6.49 -8.23 12.32
N GLU A 83 -7.04 -9.28 11.70
CA GLU A 83 -8.24 -9.96 12.19
C GLU A 83 -7.93 -11.36 12.73
N LEU A 84 -7.26 -12.21 11.93
CA LEU A 84 -7.09 -13.62 12.28
C LEU A 84 -5.93 -13.87 13.25
N LEU A 85 -4.85 -13.11 13.15
CA LEU A 85 -3.65 -13.26 13.98
C LEU A 85 -3.54 -12.19 15.07
N GLN A 86 -4.56 -11.37 15.27
CA GLN A 86 -4.53 -10.27 16.25
C GLN A 86 -4.14 -10.74 17.67
N GLY A 87 -4.61 -11.92 18.09
CA GLY A 87 -4.29 -12.48 19.38
C GLY A 87 -2.90 -13.13 19.48
N ALA A 88 -2.18 -13.28 18.37
CA ALA A 88 -0.87 -13.93 18.34
C ALA A 88 0.30 -13.01 18.71
N GLY A 89 0.07 -11.69 18.85
CA GLY A 89 1.11 -10.73 19.20
C GLY A 89 2.18 -10.63 18.11
N ILE A 90 1.80 -10.26 16.88
CA ILE A 90 2.73 -10.13 15.76
C ILE A 90 3.80 -9.09 16.10
N SER A 91 5.06 -9.52 16.15
CA SER A 91 6.21 -8.67 16.43
C SER A 91 7.08 -8.36 15.21
N ALA A 92 6.92 -9.12 14.13
CA ALA A 92 7.68 -8.92 12.89
C ALA A 92 6.87 -9.37 11.67
N CYS A 93 7.13 -8.72 10.54
CA CYS A 93 6.60 -9.10 9.25
C CYS A 93 7.73 -9.03 8.21
N ALA A 94 7.86 -10.06 7.39
CA ALA A 94 8.81 -10.12 6.30
C ALA A 94 8.16 -10.67 5.04
N GLY A 95 8.49 -10.12 3.87
CA GLY A 95 7.94 -10.59 2.61
C GLY A 95 8.45 -9.82 1.40
N ILE A 96 8.07 -10.30 0.22
CA ILE A 96 8.29 -9.62 -1.05
C ILE A 96 7.05 -8.80 -1.35
N LEU A 97 7.17 -7.47 -1.30
CA LEU A 97 6.04 -6.55 -1.43
C LEU A 97 5.86 -5.97 -2.84
N ASN A 98 6.87 -6.14 -3.72
CA ASN A 98 6.81 -5.64 -5.10
C ASN A 98 7.25 -6.72 -6.08
N GLY A 99 6.34 -7.10 -7.01
CA GLY A 99 6.58 -8.16 -7.99
C GLY A 99 7.57 -7.77 -9.08
N THR A 100 7.55 -6.51 -9.52
CA THR A 100 8.43 -5.96 -10.56
C THR A 100 9.90 -6.05 -10.13
N THR A 101 10.20 -5.53 -8.95
CA THR A 101 11.58 -5.57 -8.41
C THR A 101 12.02 -6.99 -8.10
N ASN A 102 11.12 -7.85 -7.61
CA ASN A 102 11.43 -9.26 -7.41
C ASN A 102 11.81 -9.94 -8.73
N TYR A 103 11.07 -9.69 -9.81
CA TYR A 103 11.41 -10.20 -11.14
C TYR A 103 12.78 -9.74 -11.59
N ILE A 104 13.04 -8.42 -11.54
CA ILE A 104 14.33 -7.82 -11.94
C ILE A 104 15.49 -8.44 -11.16
N LEU A 105 15.38 -8.54 -9.84
CA LEU A 105 16.43 -9.13 -8.99
C LEU A 105 16.66 -10.60 -9.31
N THR A 106 15.60 -11.38 -9.55
CA THR A 106 15.72 -12.78 -9.94
C THR A 106 16.47 -12.94 -11.28
N ARG A 107 16.21 -12.05 -12.25
CA ARG A 107 16.94 -12.06 -13.53
C ARG A 107 18.41 -11.67 -13.35
N MET A 108 18.68 -10.73 -12.44
CA MET A 108 20.07 -10.33 -12.12
C MET A 108 20.83 -11.46 -11.40
N GLU A 109 20.20 -12.20 -10.51
CA GLU A 109 20.77 -13.40 -9.89
C GLU A 109 21.13 -14.47 -10.94
N ALA A 110 20.33 -14.57 -12.01
CA ALA A 110 20.60 -15.45 -13.16
C ALA A 110 21.67 -14.90 -14.13
N GLY A 111 22.31 -13.77 -13.80
CA GLY A 111 23.42 -13.18 -14.56
C GLY A 111 23.04 -12.08 -15.55
N ALA A 112 21.76 -11.64 -15.60
CA ALA A 112 21.38 -10.49 -16.41
C ALA A 112 21.89 -9.19 -15.80
N THR A 113 22.24 -8.20 -16.64
CA THR A 113 22.49 -6.83 -16.15
C THR A 113 21.17 -6.17 -15.78
N TYR A 114 21.20 -5.18 -14.85
CA TYR A 114 20.02 -4.43 -14.48
C TYR A 114 19.28 -3.81 -15.68
N PRO A 115 19.93 -3.13 -16.64
CA PRO A 115 19.23 -2.60 -17.81
C PRO A 115 18.54 -3.69 -18.65
N ALA A 116 19.16 -4.86 -18.82
CA ALA A 116 18.56 -5.97 -19.56
C ALA A 116 17.34 -6.56 -18.81
N ALA A 117 17.45 -6.75 -17.50
CA ALA A 117 16.36 -7.26 -16.67
C ALA A 117 15.17 -6.28 -16.62
N LEU A 118 15.43 -4.98 -16.55
CA LEU A 118 14.38 -3.96 -16.60
C LEU A 118 13.69 -3.90 -17.96
N ALA A 119 14.44 -3.93 -19.06
CA ALA A 119 13.86 -3.94 -20.41
C ALA A 119 12.99 -5.20 -20.63
N GLU A 120 13.42 -6.35 -20.13
CA GLU A 120 12.64 -7.59 -20.18
C GLU A 120 11.35 -7.45 -19.33
N ALA A 121 11.43 -6.90 -18.13
CA ALA A 121 10.27 -6.66 -17.27
C ALA A 121 9.25 -5.73 -17.94
N GLN A 122 9.72 -4.69 -18.64
CA GLN A 122 8.87 -3.77 -19.40
C GLN A 122 8.22 -4.47 -20.60
N ALA A 123 8.98 -5.26 -21.35
CA ALA A 123 8.47 -6.02 -22.50
C ALA A 123 7.38 -7.04 -22.12
N LEU A 124 7.50 -7.63 -20.90
CA LEU A 124 6.51 -8.56 -20.33
C LEU A 124 5.34 -7.87 -19.63
N GLY A 125 5.35 -6.55 -19.50
CA GLY A 125 4.30 -5.78 -18.83
C GLY A 125 4.35 -5.83 -17.30
N TYR A 126 5.47 -6.25 -16.71
CA TYR A 126 5.69 -6.19 -15.26
C TYR A 126 6.11 -4.81 -14.78
N ALA A 127 6.80 -4.04 -15.63
CA ALA A 127 7.18 -2.66 -15.37
C ALA A 127 6.53 -1.73 -16.40
N GLU A 128 6.10 -0.57 -15.96
CA GLU A 128 5.63 0.52 -16.83
C GLU A 128 6.80 1.22 -17.54
N ALA A 129 6.49 2.11 -18.49
CA ALA A 129 7.50 2.91 -19.18
C ALA A 129 8.28 3.79 -18.21
N ASP A 130 7.62 4.35 -17.20
CA ASP A 130 8.26 4.97 -16.04
C ASP A 130 8.21 4.00 -14.85
N PRO A 131 9.30 3.27 -14.57
CA PRO A 131 9.33 2.26 -13.51
C PRO A 131 9.69 2.84 -12.13
N ALA A 132 9.86 4.16 -11.97
CA ALA A 132 10.39 4.79 -10.76
C ALA A 132 9.63 4.35 -9.49
N GLY A 133 8.31 4.27 -9.54
CA GLY A 133 7.49 3.82 -8.43
C GLY A 133 7.87 2.46 -7.86
N ASP A 134 8.32 1.55 -8.72
CA ASP A 134 8.76 0.22 -8.35
C ASP A 134 10.26 0.20 -8.01
N VAL A 135 11.12 0.66 -8.93
CA VAL A 135 12.58 0.49 -8.81
C VAL A 135 13.21 1.39 -7.76
N GLU A 136 12.60 2.53 -7.44
CA GLU A 136 13.01 3.40 -6.34
C GLU A 136 12.42 2.98 -4.99
N GLY A 137 11.56 1.93 -4.98
CA GLY A 137 11.03 1.34 -3.76
C GLY A 137 9.82 2.06 -3.16
N HIS A 138 9.25 3.05 -3.83
CA HIS A 138 8.09 3.81 -3.31
C HIS A 138 6.86 2.93 -3.09
N ASP A 139 6.56 2.02 -4.01
CA ASP A 139 5.46 1.07 -3.87
C ASP A 139 5.66 0.13 -2.67
N ALA A 140 6.87 -0.41 -2.52
CA ALA A 140 7.21 -1.30 -1.41
C ALA A 140 7.15 -0.56 -0.06
N ALA A 141 7.65 0.69 0.00
CA ALA A 141 7.59 1.51 1.19
C ALA A 141 6.15 1.80 1.63
N CYS A 142 5.27 2.19 0.70
CA CYS A 142 3.85 2.40 1.00
C CYS A 142 3.18 1.13 1.53
N LYS A 143 3.42 -0.02 0.90
CA LYS A 143 2.85 -1.30 1.36
C LYS A 143 3.34 -1.68 2.74
N LEU A 144 4.61 -1.42 3.05
CA LEU A 144 5.16 -1.66 4.37
C LEU A 144 4.49 -0.79 5.43
N VAL A 145 4.38 0.54 5.19
CA VAL A 145 3.69 1.47 6.09
C VAL A 145 2.26 1.01 6.35
N ILE A 146 1.49 0.72 5.30
CA ILE A 146 0.11 0.26 5.42
C ILE A 146 0.04 -1.02 6.26
N THR A 147 0.94 -1.97 6.04
CA THR A 147 0.98 -3.21 6.81
C THR A 147 1.26 -2.95 8.28
N PHE A 148 2.21 -2.09 8.61
CA PHE A 148 2.54 -1.76 10.00
C PHE A 148 1.38 -1.04 10.71
N GLU A 149 0.79 -0.04 10.08
CA GLU A 149 -0.32 0.71 10.68
C GLU A 149 -1.57 -0.16 10.86
N SER A 150 -1.91 -0.98 9.86
CA SER A 150 -3.14 -1.78 9.90
C SER A 150 -3.02 -3.07 10.71
N VAL A 151 -1.85 -3.70 10.75
CA VAL A 151 -1.63 -4.99 11.41
C VAL A 151 -0.97 -4.82 12.76
N CYS A 152 0.15 -4.08 12.85
CA CYS A 152 0.92 -3.93 14.07
C CYS A 152 0.44 -2.75 14.93
N GLN A 153 -0.38 -1.86 14.39
CA GLN A 153 -0.90 -0.66 15.05
C GLN A 153 0.20 0.26 15.61
N VAL A 154 1.33 0.31 14.94
CA VAL A 154 2.52 1.11 15.32
C VAL A 154 2.59 2.36 14.44
N GLU A 155 2.98 3.49 15.03
CA GLU A 155 3.18 4.74 14.28
C GLU A 155 4.39 4.62 13.32
N PRO A 156 4.24 5.01 12.05
CA PRO A 156 5.26 4.81 11.01
C PRO A 156 6.54 5.62 11.20
N SER A 157 6.53 6.63 12.06
CA SER A 157 7.65 7.56 12.25
C SER A 157 8.98 6.88 12.62
N ALA A 158 8.92 5.64 13.13
CA ALA A 158 10.10 4.85 13.49
C ALA A 158 10.66 4.01 12.32
N VAL A 159 9.94 3.88 11.18
CA VAL A 159 10.21 2.82 10.20
C VAL A 159 10.76 3.35 8.87
N ILE A 160 10.42 4.58 8.47
CA ILE A 160 10.60 5.05 7.08
C ILE A 160 12.00 5.57 6.76
N SER A 161 12.78 6.04 7.73
CA SER A 161 14.05 6.70 7.48
C SER A 161 15.15 5.82 6.87
N ASP A 162 15.04 4.49 6.99
CA ASP A 162 16.08 3.55 6.61
C ASP A 162 15.79 2.71 5.35
N LEU A 163 14.61 2.83 4.76
CA LEU A 163 14.14 1.91 3.70
C LEU A 163 14.32 2.42 2.28
N ILE A 164 14.55 3.71 2.09
CA ILE A 164 14.75 4.30 0.76
C ILE A 164 16.21 4.57 0.56
N GLN A 165 16.98 3.59 0.09
CA GLN A 165 18.30 3.82 -0.48
C GLN A 165 18.46 3.12 -1.83
N SER A 166 18.50 3.94 -2.82
CA SER A 166 19.11 3.96 -4.16
C SER A 166 19.31 2.69 -4.99
N PRO A 167 19.13 2.80 -6.32
CA PRO A 167 19.37 1.74 -7.29
C PRO A 167 20.86 1.37 -7.33
N GLY A 168 21.18 0.20 -6.89
CA GLY A 168 22.53 -0.38 -6.82
C GLY A 168 22.91 -0.90 -5.45
N GLY A 169 22.12 -0.70 -4.43
CA GLY A 169 22.38 -1.11 -3.08
C GLY A 169 21.18 -1.62 -2.29
N ALA A 170 20.22 -2.26 -2.95
CA ALA A 170 19.07 -2.86 -2.26
C ALA A 170 19.53 -3.96 -1.30
N LYS A 171 19.95 -3.57 -0.12
CA LYS A 171 20.00 -4.46 1.04
C LYS A 171 18.64 -4.44 1.67
N GLN A 172 17.92 -5.56 1.62
CA GLN A 172 16.80 -5.80 2.52
C GLN A 172 17.33 -5.65 3.95
N LYS A 173 16.95 -4.59 4.63
CA LYS A 173 17.13 -4.51 6.07
C LYS A 173 15.95 -5.18 6.74
N THR A 174 16.22 -6.22 7.46
CA THR A 174 15.30 -6.81 8.43
C THR A 174 15.17 -5.80 9.57
N LEU A 175 13.98 -5.35 9.86
CA LEU A 175 13.69 -4.58 11.07
C LEU A 175 13.51 -5.59 12.20
N ASN A 176 14.38 -5.55 13.19
CA ASN A 176 14.25 -6.26 14.47
C ASN A 176 13.47 -5.38 15.45
#